data_477cfe36b62aeea5981cda97e0643bda
#
_entry.id   477cfe36b62aeea5981cda97e0643bda
#
_cell.length_a   1.000
_cell.length_b   1.000
_cell.length_c   1.000
_cell.angle_alpha   90.00
_cell.angle_beta   90.00
_cell.angle_gamma   90.00
#
_symmetry.space_group_name_H-M   'P 1'
#
loop_
_entity.id
_entity.type
_entity.pdbx_description
1 polymer ?
#
loop_
_entity_poly.entity_id
_entity_poly.type
_entity_poly.pdbx_seq_one_letter_code
_entity_poly.pdbx_strand_id
1 'polypeptide(L)'
;SDVPVLVDFWAAWCGPCQMLSPILHEVAEEHPEIKIVKVNVDENEDLAMKFNVMSIPTLIVYKDGQSVNRVMGARDKAGILDLLGIK
;
A
#
# COMPACT_ATOMS: atom_id res chain seq x y z
N SER A 1 8.28 -13.17 5.81
CA SER A 1 6.96 -13.62 5.37
C SER A 1 7.04 -14.13 3.93
N ASP A 2 6.41 -15.25 3.67
CA ASP A 2 6.40 -15.83 2.33
C ASP A 2 5.36 -15.19 1.42
N VAL A 3 4.46 -14.40 1.99
CA VAL A 3 3.40 -13.77 1.20
C VAL A 3 3.79 -12.34 0.84
N PRO A 4 3.32 -11.83 -0.31
CA PRO A 4 3.51 -10.42 -0.63
C PRO A 4 2.81 -9.53 0.38
N VAL A 5 3.46 -8.44 0.76
CA VAL A 5 2.90 -7.46 1.69
C VAL A 5 2.82 -6.12 0.97
N LEU A 6 1.63 -5.55 0.95
CA LEU A 6 1.43 -4.20 0.43
C LEU A 6 1.35 -3.25 1.61
N VAL A 7 2.26 -2.29 1.68
CA VAL A 7 2.26 -1.27 2.73
C VAL A 7 1.69 0.02 2.14
N ASP A 8 0.60 0.51 2.74
CA ASP A 8 -0.10 1.71 2.31
C ASP A 8 0.12 2.83 3.33
N PHE A 9 0.91 3.84 2.94
CA PHE A 9 1.11 5.04 3.76
C PHE A 9 0.02 6.03 3.42
N TRP A 10 -0.78 6.40 4.42
CA TRP A 10 -1.99 7.20 4.24
C TRP A 10 -2.18 8.20 5.36
N ALA A 11 -3.15 9.11 5.18
CA ALA A 11 -3.58 10.03 6.23
C ALA A 11 -5.09 10.24 6.13
N ALA A 12 -5.71 10.57 7.26
CA ALA A 12 -7.17 10.76 7.32
C ALA A 12 -7.63 11.94 6.46
N TRP A 13 -6.80 12.96 6.31
CA TRP A 13 -7.12 14.17 5.53
C TRP A 13 -6.85 14.00 4.02
N CYS A 14 -6.35 12.87 3.61
CA CYS A 14 -5.94 12.64 2.23
C CYS A 14 -7.10 12.05 1.42
N GLY A 15 -7.67 12.83 0.49
CA GLY A 15 -8.77 12.38 -0.35
C GLY A 15 -8.44 11.15 -1.19
N PRO A 16 -7.33 11.17 -1.96
CA PRO A 16 -6.95 9.97 -2.74
C PRO A 16 -6.74 8.74 -1.89
N CYS A 17 -6.24 8.88 -0.65
CA CYS A 17 -6.09 7.77 0.26
C CYS A 17 -7.43 7.15 0.61
N GLN A 18 -8.44 8.00 0.84
CA GLN A 18 -9.78 7.53 1.19
C GLN A 18 -10.44 6.82 0.01
N MET A 19 -10.18 7.28 -1.21
CA MET A 19 -10.70 6.62 -2.41
C MET A 19 -10.05 5.25 -2.62
N LEU A 20 -8.80 5.13 -2.24
CA LEU A 20 -8.04 3.89 -2.39
C LEU A 20 -8.47 2.82 -1.37
N SER A 21 -8.89 3.24 -0.19
CA SER A 21 -9.19 2.32 0.91
C SER A 21 -10.18 1.20 0.55
N PRO A 22 -11.36 1.50 -0.06
CA PRO A 22 -12.27 0.41 -0.44
C PRO A 22 -11.70 -0.51 -1.51
N ILE A 23 -10.84 0.01 -2.39
CA ILE A 23 -10.18 -0.80 -3.41
C ILE A 23 -9.25 -1.81 -2.76
N LEU A 24 -8.45 -1.36 -1.78
CA LEU A 24 -7.54 -2.24 -1.06
C LEU A 24 -8.30 -3.29 -0.27
N HIS A 25 -9.43 -2.89 0.32
CA HIS A 25 -10.27 -3.83 1.07
C HIS A 25 -10.80 -4.94 0.15
N GLU A 26 -11.26 -4.57 -1.04
CA GLU A 26 -11.75 -5.53 -2.02
C GLU A 26 -10.65 -6.49 -2.46
N VAL A 27 -9.45 -5.95 -2.73
CA VAL A 27 -8.31 -6.78 -3.13
C VAL A 27 -7.95 -7.76 -2.00
N ALA A 28 -7.95 -7.30 -0.76
CA ALA A 28 -7.63 -8.16 0.38
C ALA A 28 -8.64 -9.30 0.53
N GLU A 29 -9.92 -9.02 0.30
CA GLU A 29 -10.95 -10.05 0.38
C GLU A 29 -10.84 -11.09 -0.73
N GLU A 30 -10.48 -10.64 -1.94
CA GLU A 30 -10.38 -11.52 -3.09
C GLU A 30 -9.07 -12.29 -3.15
N HIS A 31 -8.04 -11.80 -2.44
CA HIS A 31 -6.70 -12.37 -2.49
C HIS A 31 -6.15 -12.59 -1.09
N PRO A 32 -6.68 -13.59 -0.35
CA PRO A 32 -6.20 -13.86 1.01
C PRO A 32 -4.74 -14.30 1.07
N GLU A 33 -4.14 -14.61 -0.07
CA GLU A 33 -2.73 -14.96 -0.15
C GLU A 33 -1.79 -13.76 0.03
N ILE A 34 -2.30 -12.52 -0.02
CA ILE A 34 -1.49 -11.32 0.22
C ILE A 34 -1.85 -10.72 1.56
N LYS A 35 -0.98 -9.80 2.02
CA LYS A 35 -1.22 -9.07 3.26
C LYS A 35 -1.16 -7.58 2.96
N ILE A 36 -2.11 -6.81 3.51
CA ILE A 36 -2.11 -5.36 3.36
C ILE A 36 -1.94 -4.74 4.74
N VAL A 37 -0.94 -3.87 4.87
CA VAL A 37 -0.64 -3.16 6.10
C VAL A 37 -0.82 -1.67 5.83
N LYS A 38 -1.59 -1.00 6.68
CA LYS A 38 -1.82 0.44 6.55
C LYS A 38 -1.03 1.19 7.62
N VAL A 39 -0.33 2.23 7.20
CA VAL A 39 0.47 3.07 8.10
C VAL A 39 -0.03 4.50 7.99
N ASN A 40 -0.61 5.02 9.08
CA ASN A 40 -1.03 6.41 9.15
C ASN A 40 0.22 7.28 9.37
N VAL A 41 0.54 8.15 8.41
CA VAL A 41 1.78 8.93 8.47
C VAL A 41 1.78 9.96 9.60
N ASP A 42 0.59 10.45 9.99
CA ASP A 42 0.50 11.42 11.08
C ASP A 42 0.80 10.80 12.43
N GLU A 43 0.54 9.50 12.57
CA GLU A 43 0.80 8.75 13.80
C GLU A 43 2.12 7.99 13.77
N ASN A 44 2.78 7.94 12.61
CA ASN A 44 4.00 7.17 12.42
C ASN A 44 4.99 7.97 11.57
N GLU A 45 5.29 9.19 11.99
CA GLU A 45 6.17 10.08 11.23
C GLU A 45 7.56 9.48 11.05
N ASP A 46 8.06 8.77 12.05
CA ASP A 46 9.37 8.13 11.97
C ASP A 46 9.43 7.09 10.86
N LEU A 47 8.37 6.29 10.74
CA LEU A 47 8.30 5.29 9.68
C LEU A 47 8.22 5.93 8.30
N ALA A 48 7.41 7.00 8.17
CA ALA A 48 7.30 7.71 6.91
C ALA A 48 8.65 8.27 6.47
N MET A 49 9.41 8.81 7.41
CA MET A 49 10.76 9.31 7.12
C MET A 49 11.71 8.18 6.74
N LYS A 50 11.65 7.08 7.48
CA LYS A 50 12.51 5.93 7.24
C LYS A 50 12.33 5.37 5.83
N PHE A 51 11.10 5.35 5.34
CA PHE A 51 10.80 4.83 4.01
C PHE A 51 10.76 5.92 2.94
N ASN A 52 11.19 7.14 3.27
CA ASN A 52 11.26 8.26 2.33
C ASN A 52 9.91 8.57 1.67
N VAL A 53 8.85 8.56 2.47
CA VAL A 53 7.51 8.87 1.97
C VAL A 53 7.38 10.38 1.82
N MET A 54 7.39 10.85 0.58
CA MET A 54 7.34 12.27 0.25
C MET A 54 5.94 12.75 -0.07
N SER A 55 5.05 11.85 -0.44
CA SER A 55 3.66 12.16 -0.74
C SER A 55 2.80 10.95 -0.41
N ILE A 56 1.50 11.14 -0.28
CA ILE A 56 0.56 10.07 0.04
C ILE A 56 -0.61 10.07 -0.93
N PRO A 57 -1.16 8.90 -1.24
CA PRO A 57 -0.72 7.61 -0.73
C PRO A 57 0.59 7.16 -1.37
N THR A 58 1.41 6.45 -0.62
CA THR A 58 2.58 5.74 -1.14
C THR A 58 2.36 4.27 -0.88
N LEU A 59 2.51 3.46 -1.92
CA LEU A 59 2.30 2.02 -1.84
C LEU A 59 3.62 1.32 -2.11
N ILE A 60 4.03 0.47 -1.18
CA ILE A 60 5.27 -0.29 -1.31
C ILE A 60 4.94 -1.77 -1.19
N VAL A 61 5.37 -2.55 -2.17
CA VAL A 61 5.18 -4.00 -2.14
C VAL A 61 6.47 -4.66 -1.67
N TYR A 62 6.36 -5.47 -0.64
CA TYR A 62 7.47 -6.26 -0.11
C TYR A 62 7.24 -7.73 -0.42
N LYS A 63 8.31 -8.42 -0.77
CA LYS A 63 8.28 -9.85 -1.00
C LYS A 63 9.60 -10.42 -0.48
N ASP A 64 9.50 -11.41 0.42
CA ASP A 64 10.67 -12.03 1.03
C ASP A 64 11.58 -11.00 1.71
N GLY A 65 10.96 -10.00 2.36
CA GLY A 65 11.68 -8.98 3.11
C GLY A 65 12.30 -7.88 2.26
N GLN A 66 12.07 -7.88 0.95
CA GLN A 66 12.63 -6.89 0.05
C GLN A 66 11.54 -6.09 -0.64
N SER A 67 11.80 -4.79 -0.81
CA SER A 67 10.92 -3.91 -1.58
C SER A 67 11.07 -4.26 -3.06
N VAL A 68 9.99 -4.75 -3.66
CA VAL A 68 10.01 -5.16 -5.07
C VAL A 68 9.28 -4.17 -5.96
N ASN A 69 8.47 -3.29 -5.40
CA ASN A 69 7.76 -2.29 -6.18
C ASN A 69 7.34 -1.13 -5.28
N ARG A 70 7.24 0.07 -5.86
CA ARG A 70 6.86 1.27 -5.12
C ARG A 70 6.21 2.27 -6.07
N VAL A 71 5.05 2.80 -5.67
CA VAL A 71 4.37 3.85 -6.45
C VAL A 71 3.81 4.90 -5.51
N MET A 72 3.65 6.11 -6.02
CA MET A 72 2.99 7.20 -5.32
C MET A 72 1.68 7.50 -6.03
N GLY A 73 0.65 7.83 -5.24
CA GLY A 73 -0.68 8.14 -5.76
C GLY A 73 -1.59 6.91 -5.79
N ALA A 74 -2.88 7.18 -5.92
CA ALA A 74 -3.88 6.11 -5.94
C ALA A 74 -3.87 5.37 -7.27
N ARG A 75 -4.29 4.11 -7.21
CA ARG A 75 -4.44 3.25 -8.40
C ARG A 75 -5.81 2.60 -8.33
N ASP A 76 -6.36 2.24 -9.49
CA ASP A 76 -7.58 1.45 -9.51
C ASP A 76 -7.23 -0.01 -9.17
N LYS A 77 -8.26 -0.86 -9.09
CA LYS A 77 -8.07 -2.25 -8.70
C LYS A 77 -7.08 -2.97 -9.62
N ALA A 78 -7.22 -2.77 -10.92
CA ALA A 78 -6.31 -3.41 -11.89
C ALA A 78 -4.87 -2.97 -11.66
N GLY A 79 -4.65 -1.68 -11.36
CA GLY A 79 -3.33 -1.16 -11.06
C GLY A 79 -2.74 -1.76 -9.79
N ILE A 80 -3.57 -1.97 -8.76
CA ILE A 80 -3.10 -2.59 -7.52
C ILE A 80 -2.71 -4.05 -7.77
N LEU A 81 -3.53 -4.79 -8.51
CA LEU A 81 -3.22 -6.18 -8.84
C LEU A 81 -1.94 -6.28 -9.65
N ASP A 82 -1.76 -5.38 -10.60
CA ASP A 82 -0.55 -5.33 -11.42
C ASP A 82 0.67 -5.06 -10.55
N LEU A 83 0.54 -4.12 -9.61
CA LEU A 83 1.61 -3.77 -8.68
C LEU A 83 2.05 -4.98 -7.87
N LEU A 84 1.09 -5.82 -7.47
CA LEU A 84 1.32 -7.03 -6.68
C LEU A 84 1.77 -8.22 -7.54
N GLY A 85 1.75 -8.09 -8.86
CA GLY A 85 2.08 -9.17 -9.76
C GLY A 85 0.99 -10.21 -9.90
N ILE A 86 -0.24 -9.84 -9.62
CA ILE A 86 -1.41 -10.73 -9.73
C ILE A 86 -2.14 -10.43 -11.04
N LYS A 87 -2.43 -11.47 -11.79
CA LYS A 87 -3.14 -11.32 -13.07
C LYS A 87 -4.61 -11.66 -12.95
#